data_4c700154db174d490573b71e5d69f0b0
#
_entry.id   4c700154db174d490573b71e5d69f0b0
#
_cell.length_a   1.000
_cell.length_b   1.000
_cell.length_c   1.000
_cell.angle_alpha   90.00
_cell.angle_beta   90.00
_cell.angle_gamma   90.00
#
_symmetry.space_group_name_H-M   'P 1'
#
loop_
_entity.id
_entity.type
_entity.pdbx_description
1 polymer ?
#
loop_
_entity_poly.entity_id
_entity_poly.type
_entity_poly.pdbx_seq_one_letter_code
_entity_poly.pdbx_strand_id
1 'polypeptide(L)'
;RDLRMSRGLGDVYKRQRFKFVFTHCSVFLKRMDEPVNYSNFSLPMREKYVRLFQKYGVNAIFAGHLHNNAYGKVGNMEMITIGPVGKVLGTGYQGMNLVKVYPDRFISEFIALNQFPKEVVMSDPATKTTESMSRVRFKSIRNLVMAGYQGWFNTPEDGAGLGWKHFEKEKEFKPGKCTIDLWPDVSEYEKTYETAFKLPDETPAKVFSSYDAST
;
A
#
# COMPACT_ATOMS: atom_id res chain seq x y z
N ARG A 1 20.50 -27.60 21.98
CA ARG A 1 19.23 -26.84 21.87
C ARG A 1 19.61 -25.47 21.29
N ASP A 2 19.36 -25.33 20.01
CA ASP A 2 19.85 -24.22 19.20
C ASP A 2 19.05 -22.95 19.53
N LEU A 3 19.66 -22.04 20.29
CA LEU A 3 19.15 -20.69 20.60
C LEU A 3 19.31 -19.74 19.42
N ARG A 4 19.13 -20.22 18.20
CA ARG A 4 19.05 -19.36 17.00
C ARG A 4 17.64 -18.80 16.73
N MET A 5 16.82 -18.75 17.75
CA MET A 5 15.54 -18.08 17.70
C MET A 5 15.76 -16.59 17.90
N SER A 6 15.31 -15.82 16.91
CA SER A 6 15.33 -14.37 16.79
C SER A 6 16.68 -13.69 16.48
N ARG A 7 17.29 -14.07 15.40
CA ARG A 7 17.94 -13.02 14.62
C ARG A 7 16.78 -12.19 14.05
N GLY A 8 16.40 -11.18 14.80
CA GLY A 8 15.17 -10.44 14.55
C GLY A 8 15.08 -9.90 13.13
N LEU A 9 13.88 -9.53 12.71
CA LEU A 9 13.59 -8.82 11.47
C LEU A 9 14.69 -7.82 11.06
N GLY A 10 15.41 -7.22 12.00
CA GLY A 10 16.57 -6.34 11.77
C GLY A 10 17.69 -6.95 10.93
N ASP A 11 17.97 -8.25 11.02
CA ASP A 11 18.99 -8.91 10.18
C ASP A 11 18.47 -9.18 8.75
N VAL A 12 17.18 -9.42 8.59
CA VAL A 12 16.54 -9.56 7.28
C VAL A 12 16.57 -8.22 6.55
N TYR A 13 16.23 -7.12 7.23
CA TYR A 13 16.25 -5.77 6.65
C TYR A 13 17.67 -5.30 6.27
N LYS A 14 18.70 -5.68 6.99
CA LYS A 14 20.10 -5.34 6.66
C LYS A 14 20.61 -6.02 5.39
N ARG A 15 19.99 -7.12 4.97
CA ARG A 15 20.39 -7.91 3.79
C ARG A 15 19.53 -7.61 2.55
N GLN A 16 18.46 -6.82 2.69
CA GLN A 16 17.60 -6.47 1.58
C GLN A 16 18.33 -5.50 0.64
N ARG A 17 18.38 -5.84 -0.65
CA ARG A 17 18.94 -4.97 -1.68
C ARG A 17 18.05 -3.77 -1.96
N PHE A 18 16.74 -4.00 -2.00
CA PHE A 18 15.73 -2.97 -2.24
C PHE A 18 14.75 -2.92 -1.10
N LYS A 19 14.37 -1.70 -0.74
CA LYS A 19 13.36 -1.42 0.27
C LYS A 19 12.26 -0.59 -0.38
N PHE A 20 11.06 -1.09 -0.31
CA PHE A 20 9.86 -0.43 -0.81
C PHE A 20 8.96 -0.05 0.35
N VAL A 21 8.38 1.13 0.26
CA VAL A 21 7.38 1.61 1.22
C VAL A 21 6.07 1.76 0.47
N PHE A 22 4.98 1.34 1.08
CA PHE A 22 3.64 1.49 0.54
C PHE A 22 2.86 2.45 1.44
N THR A 23 2.26 3.46 0.83
CA THR A 23 1.44 4.46 1.53
C THR A 23 0.14 4.66 0.76
N HIS A 24 -0.89 5.18 1.44
CA HIS A 24 -2.11 5.55 0.72
C HIS A 24 -1.91 6.85 -0.06
N CYS A 25 -1.59 7.93 0.63
CA CYS A 25 -1.29 9.23 0.02
C CYS A 25 0.17 9.32 -0.38
N SER A 26 0.44 10.02 -1.47
CA SER A 26 1.80 10.29 -1.93
C SER A 26 2.52 11.26 -0.98
N VAL A 27 3.78 11.03 -0.72
CA VAL A 27 4.62 11.98 0.02
C VAL A 27 4.74 13.27 -0.78
N PHE A 28 5.00 13.15 -2.07
CA PHE A 28 4.90 14.20 -3.09
C PHE A 28 4.53 13.53 -4.42
N LEU A 29 3.99 14.27 -5.38
CA LEU A 29 3.57 13.71 -6.67
C LEU A 29 4.69 13.77 -7.71
N LYS A 30 5.34 14.92 -7.84
CA LYS A 30 6.39 15.18 -8.83
C LYS A 30 7.65 15.75 -8.21
N ARG A 31 7.51 16.67 -7.28
CA ARG A 31 8.63 17.41 -6.66
C ARG A 31 8.39 17.65 -5.18
N MET A 32 9.49 17.67 -4.43
CA MET A 32 9.44 17.94 -3.00
C MET A 32 8.84 19.30 -2.63
N ASP A 33 9.09 20.30 -3.46
CA ASP A 33 8.67 21.71 -3.27
C ASP A 33 7.34 22.06 -3.95
N GLU A 34 6.64 21.07 -4.50
CA GLU A 34 5.32 21.31 -5.12
C GLU A 34 4.28 21.78 -4.10
N PRO A 35 3.24 22.52 -4.54
CA PRO A 35 2.17 22.96 -3.65
C PRO A 35 1.50 21.80 -2.91
N VAL A 36 1.13 22.06 -1.65
CA VAL A 36 0.34 21.11 -0.85
C VAL A 36 -1.07 21.05 -1.41
N ASN A 37 -1.58 19.82 -1.60
CA ASN A 37 -2.94 19.58 -2.03
C ASN A 37 -3.51 18.32 -1.35
N TYR A 38 -4.73 17.94 -1.70
CA TYR A 38 -5.40 16.78 -1.12
C TYR A 38 -4.66 15.45 -1.32
N SER A 39 -3.83 15.33 -2.35
CA SER A 39 -3.19 14.07 -2.75
C SER A 39 -1.73 13.94 -2.32
N ASN A 40 -1.20 14.90 -1.57
CA ASN A 40 0.19 14.86 -1.10
C ASN A 40 0.33 15.34 0.34
N PHE A 41 1.46 15.03 0.97
CA PHE A 41 1.73 15.43 2.35
C PHE A 41 2.03 16.93 2.45
N SER A 42 1.79 17.50 3.65
CA SER A 42 2.26 18.86 3.99
C SER A 42 3.79 18.94 3.95
N LEU A 43 4.35 20.14 3.68
CA LEU A 43 5.79 20.32 3.54
C LEU A 43 6.60 19.79 4.74
N PRO A 44 6.23 20.07 6.01
CA PRO A 44 6.97 19.53 7.15
C PRO A 44 6.95 17.99 7.20
N MET A 45 5.82 17.38 6.83
CA MET A 45 5.72 15.92 6.77
C MET A 45 6.55 15.33 5.63
N ARG A 46 6.56 15.96 4.45
CA ARG A 46 7.42 15.52 3.33
C ARG A 46 8.87 15.47 3.75
N GLU A 47 9.39 16.57 4.34
CA GLU A 47 10.77 16.62 4.80
C GLU A 47 11.09 15.55 5.84
N LYS A 48 10.20 15.37 6.82
CA LYS A 48 10.37 14.36 7.87
C LYS A 48 10.46 12.97 7.29
N TYR A 49 9.49 12.58 6.46
CA TYR A 49 9.41 11.21 5.92
C TYR A 49 10.48 10.95 4.86
N VAL A 50 10.78 11.92 3.99
CA VAL A 50 11.86 11.75 3.01
C VAL A 50 13.20 11.57 3.70
N ARG A 51 13.53 12.37 4.72
CA ARG A 51 14.77 12.19 5.51
C ARG A 51 14.80 10.81 6.17
N LEU A 52 13.67 10.36 6.74
CA LEU A 52 13.56 9.04 7.37
C LEU A 52 13.82 7.94 6.35
N PHE A 53 13.14 7.96 5.22
CA PHE A 53 13.25 6.94 4.19
C PHE A 53 14.64 6.90 3.55
N GLN A 54 15.24 8.06 3.29
CA GLN A 54 16.62 8.15 2.81
C GLN A 54 17.61 7.59 3.83
N LYS A 55 17.45 7.91 5.13
CA LYS A 55 18.28 7.36 6.21
C LYS A 55 18.28 5.83 6.24
N TYR A 56 17.14 5.21 5.95
CA TYR A 56 17.00 3.75 5.95
C TYR A 56 17.20 3.13 4.55
N GLY A 57 17.58 3.91 3.55
CA GLY A 57 17.90 3.42 2.21
C GLY A 57 16.67 2.88 1.47
N VAL A 58 15.52 3.54 1.61
CA VAL A 58 14.32 3.23 0.81
C VAL A 58 14.58 3.60 -0.64
N ASN A 59 14.25 2.69 -1.55
CA ASN A 59 14.47 2.84 -2.98
C ASN A 59 13.24 3.40 -3.70
N ALA A 60 12.05 2.98 -3.31
CA ALA A 60 10.81 3.52 -3.86
C ALA A 60 9.69 3.57 -2.83
N ILE A 61 8.81 4.54 -3.01
CA ILE A 61 7.54 4.68 -2.30
C ILE A 61 6.43 4.49 -3.33
N PHE A 62 5.55 3.56 -3.09
CA PHE A 62 4.35 3.32 -3.90
C PHE A 62 3.14 3.88 -3.18
N ALA A 63 2.34 4.68 -3.87
CA ALA A 63 1.12 5.28 -3.32
C ALA A 63 -0.03 5.25 -4.32
N GLY A 64 -1.24 5.40 -3.81
CA GLY A 64 -2.47 5.54 -4.59
C GLY A 64 -3.10 6.92 -4.42
N HIS A 65 -4.35 6.96 -3.95
CA HIS A 65 -5.14 8.13 -3.57
C HIS A 65 -5.44 9.16 -4.68
N LEU A 66 -4.47 9.50 -5.49
CA LEU A 66 -4.62 10.47 -6.59
C LEU A 66 -5.63 10.01 -7.65
N HIS A 67 -5.92 8.69 -7.72
CA HIS A 67 -6.69 8.07 -8.78
C HIS A 67 -6.16 8.36 -10.20
N ASN A 68 -4.88 8.62 -10.27
CA ASN A 68 -4.13 8.84 -11.51
C ASN A 68 -2.66 8.49 -11.28
N ASN A 69 -1.89 8.38 -12.35
CA ASN A 69 -0.46 8.14 -12.26
C ASN A 69 0.31 9.44 -12.04
N ALA A 70 1.31 9.38 -11.15
CA ALA A 70 2.32 10.43 -11.02
C ALA A 70 3.67 9.79 -10.66
N TYR A 71 4.75 10.49 -11.03
CA TYR A 71 6.10 10.06 -10.76
C TYR A 71 6.96 11.24 -10.33
N GLY A 72 7.73 11.02 -9.28
CA GLY A 72 8.73 11.96 -8.81
C GLY A 72 9.96 11.25 -8.28
N LYS A 73 11.03 11.98 -8.06
CA LYS A 73 12.30 11.44 -7.54
C LYS A 73 12.99 12.44 -6.63
N VAL A 74 13.62 11.93 -5.56
CA VAL A 74 14.48 12.72 -4.69
C VAL A 74 15.72 11.92 -4.32
N GLY A 75 16.89 12.38 -4.78
CA GLY A 75 18.11 11.56 -4.75
C GLY A 75 17.90 10.27 -5.55
N ASN A 76 18.15 9.13 -4.92
CA ASN A 76 17.95 7.80 -5.51
C ASN A 76 16.58 7.18 -5.19
N MET A 77 15.74 7.85 -4.41
CA MET A 77 14.43 7.35 -4.00
C MET A 77 13.35 7.81 -4.98
N GLU A 78 12.55 6.87 -5.45
CA GLU A 78 11.44 7.12 -6.37
C GLU A 78 10.11 7.25 -5.62
N MET A 79 9.27 8.20 -6.02
CA MET A 79 7.89 8.34 -5.59
C MET A 79 6.98 7.95 -6.75
N ILE A 80 6.30 6.83 -6.62
CA ILE A 80 5.47 6.22 -7.67
C ILE A 80 4.03 6.24 -7.20
N THR A 81 3.23 7.14 -7.77
CA THR A 81 1.79 7.17 -7.53
C THR A 81 1.08 6.39 -8.62
N ILE A 82 0.26 5.44 -8.22
CA ILE A 82 -0.33 4.44 -9.12
C ILE A 82 -1.80 4.78 -9.34
N GLY A 83 -2.21 4.80 -10.61
CA GLY A 83 -3.61 4.91 -11.00
C GLY A 83 -4.46 3.74 -10.50
N PRO A 84 -5.78 3.92 -10.42
CA PRO A 84 -6.68 2.93 -9.84
C PRO A 84 -6.96 1.77 -10.80
N VAL A 85 -7.28 0.61 -10.24
CA VAL A 85 -7.91 -0.48 -10.98
C VAL A 85 -9.39 -0.16 -11.28
N GLY A 86 -10.04 0.56 -10.36
CA GLY A 86 -11.44 0.94 -10.45
C GLY A 86 -11.65 2.33 -11.08
N LYS A 87 -12.26 3.27 -10.34
CA LYS A 87 -12.64 4.58 -10.86
C LYS A 87 -11.45 5.52 -11.01
N VAL A 88 -11.19 5.95 -12.24
CA VAL A 88 -10.21 7.01 -12.56
C VAL A 88 -10.84 8.40 -12.29
N LEU A 89 -10.01 9.34 -11.81
CA LEU A 89 -10.35 10.75 -11.73
C LEU A 89 -9.54 11.53 -12.77
N GLY A 90 -10.24 12.21 -13.68
CA GLY A 90 -9.60 12.93 -14.79
C GLY A 90 -9.31 12.04 -16.01
N THR A 91 -8.17 12.24 -16.65
CA THR A 91 -7.79 11.64 -17.95
C THR A 91 -6.89 10.40 -17.84
N GLY A 92 -6.77 9.80 -16.67
CA GLY A 92 -5.93 8.62 -16.46
C GLY A 92 -6.51 7.32 -17.05
N TYR A 93 -5.81 6.23 -16.80
CA TYR A 93 -6.23 4.89 -17.20
C TYR A 93 -6.36 3.99 -15.98
N GLN A 94 -7.27 3.03 -16.05
CA GLN A 94 -7.33 1.92 -15.09
C GLN A 94 -6.17 0.97 -15.35
N GLY A 95 -5.49 0.53 -14.29
CA GLY A 95 -4.35 -0.36 -14.45
C GLY A 95 -3.68 -0.68 -13.12
N MET A 96 -2.50 -1.26 -13.23
CA MET A 96 -1.66 -1.61 -12.07
C MET A 96 -0.19 -1.46 -12.42
N ASN A 97 0.66 -1.35 -11.40
CA ASN A 97 2.10 -1.39 -11.61
C ASN A 97 2.62 -2.82 -11.53
N LEU A 98 3.40 -3.19 -12.54
CA LEU A 98 4.24 -4.36 -12.52
C LEU A 98 5.65 -3.95 -12.07
N VAL A 99 6.12 -4.52 -10.97
CA VAL A 99 7.48 -4.26 -10.47
C VAL A 99 8.33 -5.50 -10.70
N LYS A 100 9.36 -5.36 -11.53
CA LYS A 100 10.37 -6.39 -11.76
C LYS A 100 11.60 -6.06 -10.92
N VAL A 101 12.00 -7.00 -10.05
CA VAL A 101 13.16 -6.82 -9.17
C VAL A 101 14.29 -7.73 -9.64
N TYR A 102 15.41 -7.11 -10.00
CA TYR A 102 16.64 -7.77 -10.43
C TYR A 102 17.68 -7.74 -9.30
N PRO A 103 18.80 -8.45 -9.44
CA PRO A 103 19.87 -8.40 -8.42
C PRO A 103 20.45 -7.01 -8.17
N ASP A 104 20.43 -6.10 -9.13
CA ASP A 104 21.08 -4.79 -9.12
C ASP A 104 20.14 -3.60 -9.27
N ARG A 105 18.91 -3.82 -9.72
CA ARG A 105 17.89 -2.78 -9.95
C ARG A 105 16.47 -3.30 -9.83
N PHE A 106 15.52 -2.39 -9.81
CA PHE A 106 14.12 -2.69 -10.04
C PHE A 106 13.59 -1.82 -11.19
N ILE A 107 12.54 -2.30 -11.83
CA ILE A 107 11.81 -1.58 -12.89
C ILE A 107 10.33 -1.59 -12.49
N SER A 108 9.71 -0.43 -12.46
CA SER A 108 8.27 -0.28 -12.21
C SER A 108 7.60 0.26 -13.46
N GLU A 109 6.60 -0.46 -13.95
CA GLU A 109 5.89 -0.15 -15.17
C GLU A 109 4.39 -0.17 -14.92
N PHE A 110 3.70 0.91 -15.27
CA PHE A 110 2.23 0.93 -15.23
C PHE A 110 1.67 0.22 -16.46
N ILE A 111 0.78 -0.73 -16.23
CA ILE A 111 0.12 -1.50 -17.28
C ILE A 111 -1.38 -1.23 -17.21
N ALA A 112 -1.95 -0.71 -18.27
CA ALA A 112 -3.40 -0.52 -18.36
C ALA A 112 -4.12 -1.89 -18.38
N LEU A 113 -5.32 -1.97 -17.81
CA LEU A 113 -6.05 -3.24 -17.67
C LEU A 113 -6.28 -3.95 -19.02
N ASN A 114 -6.51 -3.19 -20.08
CA ASN A 114 -6.69 -3.73 -21.43
C ASN A 114 -5.39 -4.16 -22.11
N GLN A 115 -4.23 -3.87 -21.51
CA GLN A 115 -2.90 -4.19 -22.02
C GLN A 115 -2.15 -5.17 -21.14
N PHE A 116 -2.84 -5.79 -20.18
CA PHE A 116 -2.18 -6.69 -19.25
C PHE A 116 -1.60 -7.90 -19.99
N PRO A 117 -0.28 -8.16 -19.86
CA PRO A 117 0.37 -9.24 -20.57
C PRO A 117 -0.10 -10.59 -20.04
N LYS A 118 -0.30 -11.55 -20.95
CA LYS A 118 -0.61 -12.94 -20.57
C LYS A 118 0.57 -13.61 -19.87
N GLU A 119 1.79 -13.14 -20.12
CA GLU A 119 3.02 -13.65 -19.51
C GLU A 119 3.91 -12.46 -19.12
N VAL A 120 4.50 -12.54 -17.93
CA VAL A 120 5.54 -11.59 -17.49
C VAL A 120 6.91 -12.22 -17.77
N VAL A 121 7.66 -11.59 -18.65
CA VAL A 121 9.01 -12.04 -18.96
C VAL A 121 10.00 -11.24 -18.12
N MET A 122 10.85 -11.94 -17.36
CA MET A 122 11.96 -11.37 -16.60
C MET A 122 13.20 -11.23 -17.52
N SER A 123 13.03 -10.56 -18.65
CA SER A 123 14.18 -10.21 -19.50
C SER A 123 14.73 -8.85 -19.08
N ASP A 124 16.02 -8.80 -18.91
CA ASP A 124 16.74 -7.55 -18.72
C ASP A 124 16.99 -6.89 -20.07
N PRO A 125 16.41 -5.72 -20.38
CA PRO A 125 16.67 -5.05 -21.64
C PRO A 125 18.12 -4.60 -21.82
N ALA A 126 18.94 -4.61 -20.75
CA ALA A 126 20.36 -4.25 -20.81
C ALA A 126 21.30 -5.46 -21.03
N THR A 127 20.84 -6.69 -20.88
CA THR A 127 21.63 -7.89 -21.12
C THR A 127 21.24 -8.54 -22.44
N LYS A 128 22.03 -8.31 -23.48
CA LYS A 128 22.04 -9.11 -24.73
C LYS A 128 22.80 -10.42 -24.48
N THR A 129 22.39 -11.23 -23.53
CA THR A 129 22.95 -12.56 -23.33
C THR A 129 21.84 -13.61 -23.44
N THR A 130 22.05 -14.53 -24.34
CA THR A 130 21.28 -15.74 -24.63
C THR A 130 21.33 -16.72 -23.45
N GLU A 131 20.73 -16.36 -22.30
CA GLU A 131 20.51 -17.33 -21.22
C GLU A 131 19.02 -17.54 -21.01
N SER A 132 18.66 -18.78 -20.77
CA SER A 132 17.30 -19.31 -20.68
C SER A 132 16.41 -18.42 -19.81
N MET A 133 15.43 -17.79 -20.43
CA MET A 133 14.45 -16.95 -19.76
C MET A 133 13.58 -17.82 -18.86
N SER A 134 13.68 -17.60 -17.55
CA SER A 134 12.70 -18.10 -16.60
C SER A 134 11.35 -17.42 -16.89
N ARG A 135 10.45 -18.13 -17.56
CA ARG A 135 9.10 -17.64 -17.84
C ARG A 135 8.22 -17.90 -16.64
N VAL A 136 7.84 -16.84 -15.94
CA VAL A 136 6.77 -16.94 -14.94
C VAL A 136 5.43 -16.85 -15.68
N ARG A 137 4.73 -17.98 -15.77
CA ARG A 137 3.42 -18.06 -16.43
C ARG A 137 2.32 -17.89 -15.39
N PHE A 138 1.64 -16.76 -15.41
CA PHE A 138 0.39 -16.59 -14.66
C PHE A 138 -0.80 -16.84 -15.58
N LYS A 139 -1.42 -18.01 -15.46
CA LYS A 139 -2.64 -18.33 -16.22
C LYS A 139 -3.91 -17.72 -15.63
N SER A 140 -3.84 -17.24 -14.40
CA SER A 140 -4.93 -16.59 -13.66
C SER A 140 -4.36 -15.90 -12.41
N ILE A 141 -5.16 -15.06 -11.74
CA ILE A 141 -4.87 -14.53 -10.41
C ILE A 141 -4.86 -15.60 -9.30
N ARG A 142 -5.24 -16.85 -9.62
CA ARG A 142 -5.14 -17.95 -8.67
C ARG A 142 -3.66 -18.21 -8.36
N ASN A 143 -3.36 -18.34 -7.08
CA ASN A 143 -2.01 -18.52 -6.52
C ASN A 143 -1.10 -17.27 -6.59
N LEU A 144 -1.66 -16.09 -6.87
CA LEU A 144 -0.97 -14.83 -6.65
C LEU A 144 -1.41 -14.22 -5.33
N VAL A 145 -0.47 -13.71 -4.56
CA VAL A 145 -0.77 -12.89 -3.40
C VAL A 145 -0.91 -11.45 -3.90
N MET A 146 -2.12 -10.95 -3.89
CA MET A 146 -2.40 -9.54 -4.14
C MET A 146 -2.70 -8.89 -2.80
N ALA A 147 -1.87 -7.95 -2.37
CA ALA A 147 -2.11 -7.16 -1.18
C ALA A 147 -2.72 -5.82 -1.60
N GLY A 148 -4.00 -5.63 -1.29
CA GLY A 148 -4.63 -4.32 -1.24
C GLY A 148 -4.56 -3.84 0.20
N TYR A 149 -4.00 -2.66 0.43
CA TYR A 149 -3.95 -2.06 1.76
C TYR A 149 -4.81 -0.81 1.80
N GLN A 150 -5.77 -0.81 2.73
CA GLN A 150 -6.63 0.32 3.04
C GLN A 150 -6.49 0.61 4.54
N GLY A 151 -5.59 1.52 4.90
CA GLY A 151 -5.16 1.76 6.27
C GLY A 151 -5.66 3.07 6.86
N TRP A 152 -6.95 3.44 6.69
CA TRP A 152 -7.53 4.65 7.27
C TRP A 152 -8.97 4.43 7.70
N PHE A 153 -9.14 3.41 8.52
CA PHE A 153 -10.40 3.15 9.20
C PHE A 153 -10.43 3.90 10.52
N ASN A 154 -11.52 4.60 10.82
CA ASN A 154 -11.67 5.35 12.06
C ASN A 154 -12.99 5.02 12.74
N THR A 155 -13.00 5.23 14.05
CA THR A 155 -14.18 5.11 14.90
C THR A 155 -14.46 6.42 15.64
N PRO A 156 -15.68 6.69 16.11
CA PRO A 156 -15.99 7.93 16.82
C PRO A 156 -15.15 8.15 18.09
N GLU A 157 -14.72 7.06 18.76
CA GLU A 157 -14.01 7.09 20.03
C GLU A 157 -12.49 6.97 19.90
N ASP A 158 -11.93 6.94 18.69
CA ASP A 158 -10.48 6.78 18.49
C ASP A 158 -9.67 8.03 18.79
N GLY A 159 -10.32 9.18 18.92
CA GLY A 159 -9.67 10.47 19.17
C GLY A 159 -9.26 11.23 17.91
N ALA A 160 -9.42 10.67 16.71
CA ALA A 160 -9.15 11.35 15.44
C ALA A 160 -10.24 12.38 15.08
N GLY A 161 -11.43 12.29 15.64
CA GLY A 161 -12.55 13.16 15.34
C GLY A 161 -13.18 12.98 13.98
N LEU A 162 -12.93 11.84 13.31
CA LEU A 162 -13.38 11.56 11.94
C LEU A 162 -14.66 10.73 11.86
N GLY A 163 -15.14 10.20 13.00
CA GLY A 163 -16.29 9.31 13.08
C GLY A 163 -16.01 7.94 12.43
N TRP A 164 -17.06 7.25 12.00
CA TRP A 164 -16.97 5.95 11.35
C TRP A 164 -16.41 6.06 9.93
N LYS A 165 -15.09 6.21 9.77
CA LYS A 165 -14.46 6.37 8.46
C LYS A 165 -14.19 5.01 7.81
N HIS A 166 -14.59 4.85 6.55
CA HIS A 166 -14.50 3.65 5.72
C HIS A 166 -15.24 2.40 6.22
N PHE A 167 -15.83 2.43 7.41
CA PHE A 167 -16.82 1.47 7.85
C PHE A 167 -18.24 1.90 7.45
N GLU A 168 -18.46 3.20 7.41
CA GLU A 168 -19.76 3.86 7.31
C GLU A 168 -20.37 3.81 5.90
N LYS A 169 -21.70 3.72 5.88
CA LYS A 169 -22.53 4.11 4.74
C LYS A 169 -23.43 5.27 5.17
N GLU A 170 -23.44 6.36 4.43
CA GLU A 170 -24.25 7.55 4.76
C GLU A 170 -23.96 8.12 6.18
N LYS A 171 -22.68 8.13 6.57
CA LYS A 171 -22.20 8.58 7.90
C LYS A 171 -22.66 7.73 9.09
N GLU A 172 -23.22 6.55 8.85
CA GLU A 172 -23.62 5.62 9.90
C GLU A 172 -22.97 4.26 9.70
N PHE A 173 -22.63 3.59 10.81
CA PHE A 173 -22.13 2.21 10.81
C PHE A 173 -23.00 1.36 11.70
N LYS A 174 -23.99 0.70 11.11
CA LYS A 174 -24.98 -0.15 11.77
C LYS A 174 -25.55 -1.19 10.78
N PRO A 175 -26.29 -2.20 11.22
CA PRO A 175 -26.96 -3.13 10.32
C PRO A 175 -27.72 -2.41 9.20
N GLY A 176 -27.46 -2.79 7.96
CA GLY A 176 -27.99 -2.15 6.76
C GLY A 176 -27.24 -0.92 6.26
N LYS A 177 -26.30 -0.38 7.05
CA LYS A 177 -25.43 0.75 6.69
C LYS A 177 -23.96 0.42 6.96
N CYS A 178 -23.34 -0.29 6.03
CA CYS A 178 -21.98 -0.82 6.14
C CYS A 178 -21.33 -0.81 4.76
N THR A 179 -20.02 -0.57 4.70
CA THR A 179 -19.23 -0.61 3.45
C THR A 179 -18.22 -1.74 3.42
N ILE A 180 -18.06 -2.47 4.53
CA ILE A 180 -17.17 -3.64 4.58
C ILE A 180 -17.97 -4.91 4.28
N ASP A 181 -17.40 -5.79 3.46
CA ASP A 181 -17.98 -7.08 3.07
C ASP A 181 -17.56 -8.22 4.00
N LEU A 182 -16.37 -8.07 4.63
CA LEU A 182 -15.83 -9.03 5.59
C LEU A 182 -15.55 -8.33 6.91
N TRP A 183 -15.94 -8.97 8.02
CA TRP A 183 -15.64 -8.46 9.36
C TRP A 183 -14.15 -8.63 9.65
N PRO A 184 -13.45 -7.57 10.12
CA PRO A 184 -12.04 -7.68 10.42
C PRO A 184 -11.79 -8.60 11.62
N ASP A 185 -10.76 -9.42 11.55
CA ASP A 185 -10.24 -10.10 12.73
C ASP A 185 -9.48 -9.10 13.58
N VAL A 186 -9.96 -8.91 14.80
CA VAL A 186 -9.38 -7.96 15.75
C VAL A 186 -8.77 -8.65 16.98
N SER A 187 -8.53 -9.95 16.90
CA SER A 187 -8.03 -10.75 18.01
C SER A 187 -6.62 -10.36 18.47
N GLU A 188 -5.81 -9.80 17.57
CA GLU A 188 -4.44 -9.36 17.85
C GLU A 188 -4.32 -7.87 18.20
N TYR A 189 -5.44 -7.12 18.19
CA TYR A 189 -5.42 -5.69 18.49
C TYR A 189 -5.54 -5.43 20.00
N GLU A 190 -4.67 -4.60 20.54
CA GLU A 190 -4.72 -4.21 21.95
C GLU A 190 -5.96 -3.35 22.27
N LYS A 191 -6.38 -2.53 21.29
CA LYS A 191 -7.54 -1.65 21.42
C LYS A 191 -8.56 -1.92 20.33
N THR A 192 -9.80 -2.11 20.73
CA THR A 192 -10.93 -2.36 19.83
C THR A 192 -12.14 -1.52 20.23
N TYR A 193 -13.04 -1.33 19.28
CA TYR A 193 -14.22 -0.48 19.43
C TYR A 193 -15.49 -1.27 19.17
N GLU A 194 -16.47 -1.16 20.06
CA GLU A 194 -17.76 -1.81 19.93
C GLU A 194 -18.61 -1.15 18.84
N THR A 195 -19.41 -1.96 18.17
CA THR A 195 -20.30 -1.51 17.09
C THR A 195 -21.74 -1.83 17.39
N ALA A 196 -22.66 -1.31 16.59
CA ALA A 196 -24.07 -1.66 16.64
C ALA A 196 -24.40 -3.06 16.08
N PHE A 197 -23.38 -3.77 15.55
CA PHE A 197 -23.52 -5.14 15.08
C PHE A 197 -23.31 -6.12 16.23
N LYS A 198 -23.98 -7.28 16.14
CA LYS A 198 -23.86 -8.34 17.13
C LYS A 198 -23.30 -9.61 16.52
N LEU A 199 -22.50 -10.32 17.28
CA LEU A 199 -22.05 -11.67 16.97
C LEU A 199 -23.19 -12.69 17.27
N PRO A 200 -23.06 -13.95 16.83
CA PRO A 200 -24.06 -14.98 17.08
C PRO A 200 -24.38 -15.23 18.56
N ASP A 201 -23.47 -14.88 19.47
CA ASP A 201 -23.61 -14.97 20.92
C ASP A 201 -24.22 -13.71 21.56
N GLU A 202 -24.78 -12.81 20.76
CA GLU A 202 -25.37 -11.52 21.13
C GLU A 202 -24.39 -10.48 21.69
N THR A 203 -23.09 -10.77 21.75
CA THR A 203 -22.07 -9.78 22.13
C THR A 203 -21.86 -8.75 21.01
N PRO A 204 -21.49 -7.48 21.33
CA PRO A 204 -21.15 -6.49 20.31
C PRO A 204 -19.97 -6.94 19.47
N ALA A 205 -20.12 -6.88 18.15
CA ALA A 205 -19.01 -7.07 17.26
C ALA A 205 -18.06 -5.87 17.32
N LYS A 206 -16.75 -6.13 17.29
CA LYS A 206 -15.73 -5.11 17.48
C LYS A 206 -14.94 -4.85 16.19
N VAL A 207 -14.41 -3.64 16.07
CA VAL A 207 -13.52 -3.22 14.97
C VAL A 207 -12.30 -2.50 15.54
N PHE A 208 -11.32 -2.28 14.70
CA PHE A 208 -10.10 -1.51 14.99
C PHE A 208 -10.20 -0.06 14.52
N SER A 209 -9.26 0.79 14.92
CA SER A 209 -8.99 2.08 14.27
C SER A 209 -7.55 2.15 13.80
N SER A 210 -7.34 2.61 12.57
CA SER A 210 -5.99 2.88 12.05
C SER A 210 -5.32 4.11 12.67
N TYR A 211 -5.99 4.80 13.59
CA TYR A 211 -5.43 5.92 14.34
C TYR A 211 -4.70 5.46 15.62
N ASP A 212 -4.99 4.26 16.09
CA ASP A 212 -4.35 3.71 17.29
C ASP A 212 -2.89 3.30 17.03
N ALA A 213 -2.05 3.46 18.04
CA ALA A 213 -0.62 3.14 17.93
C ALA A 213 -0.32 1.64 17.82
N SER A 214 -1.29 0.79 18.18
CA SER A 214 -1.22 -0.67 18.13
C SER A 214 -1.71 -1.26 16.80
N THR A 215 -2.08 -0.42 15.85
CA THR A 215 -2.63 -0.84 14.55
C THR A 215 -1.57 -0.88 13.46
#